data_819499246b3cff21449dc4088b74a7cb
#
_entry.id   819499246b3cff21449dc4088b74a7cb
#
_cell.length_a   1.000
_cell.length_b   1.000
_cell.length_c   1.000
_cell.angle_alpha   90.00
_cell.angle_beta   90.00
_cell.angle_gamma   90.00
#
_symmetry.space_group_name_H-M   'P 1'
#
loop_
_entity.id
_entity.type
_entity.pdbx_description
1 polymer ?
#
loop_
_entity_poly.entity_id
_entity_poly.type
_entity_poly.pdbx_seq_one_letter_code
_entity_poly.pdbx_strand_id
1 'polypeptide(L)'
;MNTSGMSDIDPITLSVLSGRMEQIADEMDATLFRAAFNPIIAEAHDASHGLYHAISGDTLVQGKSGLPIFVGVMSFAVKAVIEKAAKDGDLADGDIYIFNDAHIGGTHLSDMRLVRPYYRDGELFCYLASVGHWHDVGGAVPGNYNPAATDVFQEAFVLPPVKLARAGVMNTDIVDRSEGVV
;
A
#
# COMPACT_ATOMS: atom_id res chain seq x y z
N MET A 1 8.39 -6.54 -32.41
CA MET A 1 8.51 -6.85 -30.97
C MET A 1 8.71 -8.35 -30.87
N ASN A 2 9.83 -8.78 -30.33
CA ASN A 2 10.25 -10.19 -30.35
C ASN A 2 9.62 -10.89 -29.14
N THR A 3 8.60 -11.72 -29.33
CA THR A 3 7.89 -12.48 -28.28
C THR A 3 8.59 -13.80 -27.95
N SER A 4 9.86 -13.96 -28.27
CA SER A 4 10.63 -15.21 -28.15
C SER A 4 11.32 -15.33 -26.77
N GLY A 5 10.59 -15.24 -25.67
CA GLY A 5 11.14 -15.39 -24.32
C GLY A 5 10.15 -15.77 -23.23
N MET A 6 8.88 -15.90 -23.54
CA MET A 6 7.92 -16.51 -22.60
C MET A 6 8.10 -18.03 -22.72
N SER A 7 8.85 -18.61 -21.77
CA SER A 7 8.73 -20.05 -21.52
C SER A 7 7.27 -20.32 -21.17
N ASP A 8 6.60 -21.20 -21.91
CA ASP A 8 5.26 -21.66 -21.58
C ASP A 8 5.30 -22.29 -20.18
N ILE A 9 4.82 -21.52 -19.19
CA ILE A 9 4.63 -22.05 -17.83
C ILE A 9 3.49 -23.04 -17.93
N ASP A 10 3.72 -24.29 -17.53
CA ASP A 10 2.65 -25.26 -17.58
C ASP A 10 1.48 -24.87 -16.66
N PRO A 11 0.23 -25.22 -17.02
CA PRO A 11 -0.97 -24.78 -16.29
C PRO A 11 -1.00 -25.21 -14.83
N ILE A 12 -0.36 -26.31 -14.46
CA ILE A 12 -0.31 -26.80 -13.07
C ILE A 12 0.60 -25.88 -12.26
N THR A 13 1.80 -25.60 -12.76
CA THR A 13 2.74 -24.66 -12.12
C THR A 13 2.10 -23.28 -11.97
N LEU A 14 1.42 -22.77 -13.00
CA LEU A 14 0.72 -21.48 -12.94
C LEU A 14 -0.36 -21.48 -11.86
N SER A 15 -1.17 -22.54 -11.76
CA SER A 15 -2.21 -22.67 -10.74
C SER A 15 -1.63 -22.70 -9.33
N VAL A 16 -0.52 -23.44 -9.13
CA VAL A 16 0.16 -23.50 -7.82
C VAL A 16 0.73 -22.14 -7.43
N LEU A 17 1.37 -21.44 -8.36
CA LEU A 17 1.92 -20.11 -8.11
C LEU A 17 0.81 -19.10 -7.77
N SER A 18 -0.28 -19.08 -8.54
CA SER A 18 -1.43 -18.21 -8.27
C SER A 18 -2.01 -18.45 -6.87
N GLY A 19 -2.25 -19.73 -6.52
CA GLY A 19 -2.76 -20.08 -5.18
C GLY A 19 -1.81 -19.71 -4.04
N ARG A 20 -0.48 -19.78 -4.25
CA ARG A 20 0.50 -19.33 -3.26
C ARG A 20 0.53 -17.81 -3.09
N MET A 21 0.40 -17.08 -4.17
CA MET A 21 0.33 -15.61 -4.12
C MET A 21 -0.95 -15.15 -3.41
N GLU A 22 -2.11 -15.79 -3.70
CA GLU A 22 -3.36 -15.53 -2.98
C GLU A 22 -3.20 -15.80 -1.48
N GLN A 23 -2.59 -16.93 -1.10
CA GLN A 23 -2.33 -17.25 0.30
C GLN A 23 -1.47 -16.18 1.00
N ILE A 24 -0.44 -15.66 0.34
CA ILE A 24 0.41 -14.58 0.88
C ILE A 24 -0.44 -13.33 1.15
N ALA A 25 -1.28 -12.92 0.20
CA ALA A 25 -2.13 -11.74 0.37
C ALA A 25 -3.16 -11.93 1.49
N ASP A 26 -3.77 -13.13 1.61
CA ASP A 26 -4.69 -13.46 2.70
C ASP A 26 -3.97 -13.49 4.08
N GLU A 27 -2.71 -13.91 4.14
CA GLU A 27 -1.89 -13.88 5.35
C GLU A 27 -1.52 -12.43 5.75
N MET A 28 -1.31 -11.55 4.78
CA MET A 28 -1.10 -10.11 5.04
C MET A 28 -2.37 -9.50 5.67
N ASP A 29 -3.56 -9.75 5.10
CA ASP A 29 -4.85 -9.34 5.66
C ASP A 29 -5.00 -9.84 7.11
N ALA A 30 -4.87 -11.14 7.32
CA ALA A 30 -5.04 -11.76 8.63
C ALA A 30 -4.03 -11.24 9.67
N THR A 31 -2.85 -10.88 9.25
CA THR A 31 -1.80 -10.32 10.13
C THR A 31 -2.18 -8.93 10.62
N LEU A 32 -2.60 -8.05 9.71
CA LEU A 32 -3.02 -6.71 10.10
C LEU A 32 -4.27 -6.74 10.97
N PHE A 33 -5.32 -7.46 10.59
CA PHE A 33 -6.58 -7.50 11.33
C PHE A 33 -6.41 -8.01 12.76
N ARG A 34 -5.50 -8.97 12.98
CA ARG A 34 -5.17 -9.47 14.33
C ARG A 34 -4.28 -8.54 15.14
N ALA A 35 -3.45 -7.74 14.48
CA ALA A 35 -2.51 -6.84 15.15
C ALA A 35 -3.10 -5.44 15.39
N ALA A 36 -4.15 -5.05 14.67
CA ALA A 36 -4.72 -3.72 14.77
C ALA A 36 -5.49 -3.51 16.08
N PHE A 37 -5.25 -2.36 16.71
CA PHE A 37 -6.02 -1.88 17.86
C PHE A 37 -7.25 -1.06 17.42
N ASN A 38 -7.20 -0.49 16.22
CA ASN A 38 -8.29 0.28 15.64
C ASN A 38 -9.43 -0.65 15.22
N PRO A 39 -10.66 -0.53 15.77
CA PRO A 39 -11.78 -1.40 15.43
C PRO A 39 -12.23 -1.29 13.97
N ILE A 40 -11.99 -0.16 13.31
CA ILE A 40 -12.28 0.03 11.89
C ILE A 40 -11.46 -0.97 11.05
N ILE A 41 -10.20 -1.19 11.42
CA ILE A 41 -9.35 -2.20 10.77
C ILE A 41 -9.61 -3.60 11.34
N ALA A 42 -9.58 -3.74 12.68
CA ALA A 42 -9.63 -5.06 13.33
C ALA A 42 -10.97 -5.78 13.16
N GLU A 43 -12.09 -5.05 13.18
CA GLU A 43 -13.44 -5.62 13.17
C GLU A 43 -14.18 -5.37 11.85
N ALA A 44 -14.11 -4.15 11.31
CA ALA A 44 -14.76 -3.81 10.04
C ALA A 44 -13.91 -4.19 8.82
N HIS A 45 -12.64 -4.60 9.01
CA HIS A 45 -11.70 -4.98 7.95
C HIS A 45 -11.50 -3.87 6.91
N ASP A 46 -11.52 -2.60 7.35
CA ASP A 46 -11.33 -1.45 6.47
C ASP A 46 -9.84 -1.28 6.12
N ALA A 47 -9.36 -2.24 5.37
CA ALA A 47 -8.00 -2.34 4.88
C ALA A 47 -7.95 -3.28 3.66
N SER A 48 -6.81 -3.32 2.99
CA SER A 48 -6.54 -4.29 1.93
C SER A 48 -5.04 -4.43 1.69
N HIS A 49 -4.63 -5.60 1.23
CA HIS A 49 -3.23 -5.95 0.96
C HIS A 49 -3.12 -6.67 -0.37
N GLY A 50 -2.00 -6.51 -1.04
CA GLY A 50 -1.79 -7.19 -2.32
C GLY A 50 -0.35 -7.15 -2.80
N LEU A 51 -0.12 -7.95 -3.85
CA LEU A 51 1.12 -8.00 -4.62
C LEU A 51 0.89 -7.37 -5.98
N TYR A 52 1.88 -6.59 -6.43
CA TYR A 52 1.79 -5.80 -7.65
C TYR A 52 3.01 -6.03 -8.53
N HIS A 53 2.80 -5.98 -9.84
CA HIS A 53 3.83 -6.26 -10.82
C HIS A 53 4.98 -5.25 -10.74
N ALA A 54 6.22 -5.75 -10.75
CA ALA A 54 7.44 -4.96 -10.53
C ALA A 54 7.64 -3.79 -11.53
N ILE A 55 7.17 -3.93 -12.75
CA ILE A 55 7.37 -2.94 -13.81
C ILE A 55 6.14 -2.06 -14.00
N SER A 56 4.95 -2.68 -14.12
CA SER A 56 3.72 -1.95 -14.47
C SER A 56 2.92 -1.48 -13.27
N GLY A 57 3.17 -2.02 -12.06
CA GLY A 57 2.36 -1.73 -10.87
C GLY A 57 0.93 -2.29 -10.92
N ASP A 58 0.64 -3.16 -11.90
CA ASP A 58 -0.67 -3.80 -12.00
C ASP A 58 -0.86 -4.83 -10.90
N THR A 59 -2.09 -5.00 -10.44
CA THR A 59 -2.41 -5.98 -9.40
C THR A 59 -2.16 -7.39 -9.91
N LEU A 60 -1.32 -8.16 -9.21
CA LEU A 60 -1.13 -9.58 -9.42
C LEU A 60 -2.13 -10.39 -8.59
N VAL A 61 -2.25 -10.04 -7.32
CA VAL A 61 -3.16 -10.68 -6.39
C VAL A 61 -3.50 -9.72 -5.24
N GLN A 62 -4.67 -9.91 -4.64
CA GLN A 62 -5.14 -9.15 -3.50
C GLN A 62 -5.81 -10.07 -2.48
N GLY A 63 -5.69 -9.74 -1.19
CA GLY A 63 -6.35 -10.47 -0.11
C GLY A 63 -7.87 -10.37 -0.19
N LYS A 64 -8.55 -11.41 0.28
CA LYS A 64 -10.00 -11.60 0.10
C LYS A 64 -10.82 -11.01 1.25
N SER A 65 -10.17 -10.69 2.37
CA SER A 65 -10.85 -10.29 3.62
C SER A 65 -10.98 -8.78 3.79
N GLY A 66 -10.27 -7.98 2.99
CA GLY A 66 -10.35 -6.53 3.01
C GLY A 66 -11.48 -5.96 2.16
N LEU A 67 -11.63 -4.62 2.17
CA LEU A 67 -12.69 -3.94 1.43
C LEU A 67 -12.41 -3.94 -0.09
N PRO A 68 -13.40 -4.35 -0.92
CA PRO A 68 -13.23 -4.43 -2.37
C PRO A 68 -12.92 -3.10 -3.06
N ILE A 69 -13.28 -1.96 -2.45
CA ILE A 69 -13.00 -0.63 -3.02
C ILE A 69 -11.51 -0.40 -3.26
N PHE A 70 -10.66 -0.94 -2.40
CA PHE A 70 -9.22 -0.81 -2.52
C PHE A 70 -8.62 -1.62 -3.68
N VAL A 71 -9.32 -2.66 -4.14
CA VAL A 71 -8.89 -3.48 -5.30
C VAL A 71 -8.66 -2.62 -6.54
N GLY A 72 -9.58 -1.69 -6.78
CA GLY A 72 -9.53 -0.81 -7.95
C GLY A 72 -8.51 0.31 -7.88
N VAL A 73 -8.12 0.75 -6.68
CA VAL A 73 -7.33 1.97 -6.50
C VAL A 73 -5.86 1.71 -6.13
N MET A 74 -5.53 0.60 -5.50
CA MET A 74 -4.17 0.35 -5.00
C MET A 74 -3.12 0.23 -6.11
N SER A 75 -3.49 -0.24 -7.31
CA SER A 75 -2.56 -0.25 -8.44
C SER A 75 -2.10 1.15 -8.84
N PHE A 76 -2.96 2.17 -8.73
CA PHE A 76 -2.57 3.56 -8.98
C PHE A 76 -1.60 4.07 -7.92
N ALA A 77 -1.81 3.70 -6.66
CA ALA A 77 -0.91 4.03 -5.57
C ALA A 77 0.50 3.43 -5.79
N VAL A 78 0.57 2.17 -6.23
CA VAL A 78 1.84 1.51 -6.56
C VAL A 78 2.51 2.18 -7.77
N LYS A 79 1.77 2.49 -8.82
CA LYS A 79 2.28 3.22 -10.01
C LYS A 79 2.88 4.57 -9.64
N ALA A 80 2.23 5.32 -8.75
CA ALA A 80 2.74 6.59 -8.26
C ALA A 80 4.08 6.45 -7.53
N VAL A 81 4.26 5.37 -6.75
CA VAL A 81 5.55 5.07 -6.11
C VAL A 81 6.60 4.67 -7.14
N ILE A 82 6.26 3.88 -8.16
CA ILE A 82 7.17 3.54 -9.26
C ILE A 82 7.65 4.81 -9.97
N GLU A 83 6.75 5.70 -10.33
CA GLU A 83 7.08 6.97 -10.99
C GLU A 83 7.96 7.85 -10.10
N LYS A 84 7.63 7.96 -8.81
CA LYS A 84 8.43 8.72 -7.86
C LYS A 84 9.83 8.13 -7.71
N ALA A 85 9.93 6.82 -7.53
CA ALA A 85 11.23 6.14 -7.40
C ALA A 85 12.09 6.30 -8.65
N ALA A 86 11.49 6.21 -9.83
CA ALA A 86 12.18 6.44 -11.09
C ALA A 86 12.70 7.90 -11.22
N LYS A 87 11.91 8.88 -10.75
CA LYS A 87 12.30 10.29 -10.74
C LYS A 87 13.43 10.58 -9.76
N ASP A 88 13.37 10.01 -8.57
CA ASP A 88 14.34 10.21 -7.50
C ASP A 88 15.64 9.41 -7.75
N GLY A 89 15.57 8.31 -8.50
CA GLY A 89 16.71 7.45 -8.85
C GLY A 89 17.27 6.65 -7.66
N ASP A 90 16.48 6.41 -6.62
CA ASP A 90 16.97 5.87 -5.34
C ASP A 90 16.10 4.73 -4.76
N LEU A 91 15.57 3.83 -5.58
CA LEU A 91 14.83 2.65 -5.11
C LEU A 91 15.79 1.57 -4.60
N ALA A 92 15.58 1.11 -3.36
CA ALA A 92 16.41 0.09 -2.72
C ALA A 92 15.57 -0.97 -2.01
N ASP A 93 16.17 -2.16 -1.80
CA ASP A 93 15.59 -3.16 -0.92
C ASP A 93 15.46 -2.63 0.50
N GLY A 94 14.32 -2.91 1.16
CA GLY A 94 14.00 -2.40 2.49
C GLY A 94 13.41 -0.98 2.50
N ASP A 95 13.23 -0.34 1.35
CA ASP A 95 12.46 0.91 1.27
C ASP A 95 10.99 0.64 1.59
N ILE A 96 10.35 1.59 2.28
CA ILE A 96 8.90 1.60 2.49
C ILE A 96 8.41 3.02 2.26
N TYR A 97 7.48 3.19 1.34
CA TYR A 97 6.78 4.45 1.12
C TYR A 97 5.49 4.50 1.92
N ILE A 98 5.18 5.68 2.49
CA ILE A 98 3.91 5.97 3.16
C ILE A 98 3.30 7.23 2.58
N PHE A 99 1.97 7.27 2.41
CA PHE A 99 1.22 8.43 1.92
C PHE A 99 -0.29 8.23 2.07
N ASN A 100 -1.03 9.35 2.02
CA ASN A 100 -2.49 9.34 2.06
C ASN A 100 -3.13 10.26 1.01
N ASP A 101 -2.36 10.94 0.17
CA ASP A 101 -2.90 11.87 -0.82
C ASP A 101 -3.93 11.17 -1.71
N ALA A 102 -5.20 11.59 -1.62
CA ALA A 102 -6.30 11.00 -2.34
C ALA A 102 -6.19 11.15 -3.86
N HIS A 103 -5.48 12.17 -4.35
CA HIS A 103 -5.23 12.38 -5.78
C HIS A 103 -4.19 11.43 -6.34
N ILE A 104 -3.49 10.70 -5.49
CA ILE A 104 -2.46 9.73 -5.86
C ILE A 104 -2.97 8.30 -5.59
N GLY A 105 -4.00 7.88 -6.31
CA GLY A 105 -4.58 6.54 -6.17
C GLY A 105 -5.24 6.30 -4.81
N GLY A 106 -5.93 7.30 -4.27
CA GLY A 106 -6.57 7.26 -2.97
C GLY A 106 -8.08 7.24 -2.98
N THR A 107 -8.64 7.07 -1.79
CA THR A 107 -10.07 7.14 -1.47
C THR A 107 -10.30 8.25 -0.45
N HIS A 108 -9.97 8.03 0.83
CA HIS A 108 -10.02 9.06 1.89
C HIS A 108 -8.61 9.45 2.35
N LEU A 109 -8.47 10.58 3.02
CA LEU A 109 -7.20 10.96 3.65
C LEU A 109 -6.84 10.08 4.85
N SER A 110 -7.83 9.46 5.49
CA SER A 110 -7.63 8.45 6.54
C SER A 110 -7.05 7.12 6.02
N ASP A 111 -7.10 6.89 4.70
CA ASP A 111 -6.60 5.65 4.10
C ASP A 111 -5.09 5.73 3.88
N MET A 112 -4.35 5.38 4.92
CA MET A 112 -2.88 5.36 4.89
C MET A 112 -2.38 4.19 4.07
N ARG A 113 -1.56 4.48 3.07
CA ARG A 113 -1.00 3.48 2.15
C ARG A 113 0.46 3.27 2.43
N LEU A 114 0.85 2.01 2.43
CA LEU A 114 2.24 1.58 2.49
C LEU A 114 2.56 0.82 1.20
N VAL A 115 3.69 1.15 0.58
CA VAL A 115 4.18 0.45 -0.61
C VAL A 115 5.65 0.11 -0.40
N ARG A 116 5.97 -1.18 -0.54
CA ARG A 116 7.32 -1.72 -0.36
C ARG A 116 7.77 -2.44 -1.64
N PRO A 117 8.90 -2.08 -2.25
CA PRO A 117 9.55 -2.94 -3.23
C PRO A 117 10.08 -4.20 -2.55
N TYR A 118 9.81 -5.35 -3.12
CA TYR A 118 10.31 -6.62 -2.66
C TYR A 118 11.32 -7.19 -3.64
N TYR A 119 12.53 -7.39 -3.16
CA TYR A 119 13.65 -7.91 -3.94
C TYR A 119 13.87 -9.40 -3.65
N ARG A 120 14.23 -10.15 -4.69
CA ARG A 120 14.66 -11.54 -4.62
C ARG A 120 15.96 -11.68 -5.38
N ASP A 121 16.97 -12.22 -4.73
CA ASP A 121 18.30 -12.46 -5.34
C ASP A 121 18.91 -11.20 -6.00
N GLY A 122 18.64 -10.01 -5.42
CA GLY A 122 19.10 -8.71 -5.90
C GLY A 122 18.24 -8.09 -7.01
N GLU A 123 17.20 -8.73 -7.47
CA GLU A 123 16.28 -8.23 -8.49
C GLU A 123 14.92 -7.84 -7.87
N LEU A 124 14.33 -6.75 -8.36
CA LEU A 124 12.98 -6.34 -7.95
C LEU A 124 11.97 -7.36 -8.46
N PHE A 125 11.38 -8.13 -7.54
CA PHE A 125 10.43 -9.19 -7.87
C PHE A 125 9.00 -8.69 -7.99
N CYS A 126 8.53 -7.89 -7.02
CA CYS A 126 7.19 -7.31 -7.00
C CYS A 126 7.14 -6.11 -6.05
N TYR A 127 6.00 -5.41 -6.02
CA TYR A 127 5.67 -4.52 -4.91
C TYR A 127 4.66 -5.19 -3.99
N LEU A 128 4.85 -5.03 -2.69
CA LEU A 128 3.86 -5.31 -1.67
C LEU A 128 3.19 -4.00 -1.31
N ALA A 129 1.86 -3.98 -1.24
CA ALA A 129 1.16 -2.79 -0.83
C ALA A 129 0.06 -3.11 0.17
N SER A 130 -0.14 -2.18 1.09
CA SER A 130 -1.12 -2.23 2.16
C SER A 130 -1.82 -0.88 2.25
N VAL A 131 -3.11 -0.90 2.54
CA VAL A 131 -3.90 0.27 2.91
C VAL A 131 -4.73 -0.07 4.12
N GLY A 132 -4.91 0.90 5.01
CA GLY A 132 -5.81 0.77 6.17
C GLY A 132 -6.36 2.11 6.57
N HIS A 133 -7.63 2.13 6.98
CA HIS A 133 -8.31 3.32 7.44
C HIS A 133 -7.89 3.64 8.88
N TRP A 134 -7.08 4.69 9.05
CA TRP A 134 -6.69 5.18 10.36
C TRP A 134 -7.85 5.97 10.98
N HIS A 135 -8.02 5.82 12.30
CA HIS A 135 -9.17 6.39 13.00
C HIS A 135 -9.17 7.92 12.99
N ASP A 136 -8.00 8.52 13.14
CA ASP A 136 -7.81 9.98 13.13
C ASP A 136 -6.43 10.30 12.56
N VAL A 137 -6.38 11.19 11.59
CA VAL A 137 -5.14 11.66 10.96
C VAL A 137 -5.09 13.20 10.95
N GLY A 138 -5.63 13.82 12.00
CA GLY A 138 -5.74 15.26 12.12
C GLY A 138 -6.92 15.85 11.33
N GLY A 139 -6.98 17.15 11.22
CA GLY A 139 -8.08 17.87 10.58
C GLY A 139 -8.85 18.74 11.56
N ALA A 140 -10.01 19.28 11.14
CA ALA A 140 -10.78 20.26 11.92
C ALA A 140 -11.69 19.61 12.97
N VAL A 141 -12.00 18.32 12.83
CA VAL A 141 -12.86 17.58 13.75
C VAL A 141 -12.27 16.20 14.07
N PRO A 142 -12.45 15.69 15.30
CA PRO A 142 -11.99 14.35 15.64
C PRO A 142 -12.64 13.28 14.74
N GLY A 143 -11.86 12.27 14.36
CA GLY A 143 -12.32 11.15 13.52
C GLY A 143 -12.46 11.49 12.04
N ASN A 144 -11.98 12.64 11.58
CA ASN A 144 -11.87 13.05 10.17
C ASN A 144 -13.18 13.16 9.37
N TYR A 145 -14.34 12.88 9.95
CA TYR A 145 -15.61 12.98 9.25
C TYR A 145 -16.22 14.37 9.42
N ASN A 146 -15.91 15.27 8.48
CA ASN A 146 -16.39 16.66 8.47
C ASN A 146 -17.20 16.98 7.22
N PRO A 147 -18.54 16.77 7.21
CA PRO A 147 -19.38 17.06 6.05
C PRO A 147 -19.49 18.55 5.73
N ALA A 148 -19.03 19.43 6.60
CA ALA A 148 -18.97 20.87 6.39
C ALA A 148 -17.59 21.37 5.91
N ALA A 149 -16.64 20.46 5.64
CA ALA A 149 -15.34 20.84 5.13
C ALA A 149 -15.46 21.54 3.77
N THR A 150 -14.75 22.64 3.62
CA THR A 150 -14.65 23.43 2.38
C THR A 150 -13.27 23.37 1.77
N ASP A 151 -12.34 22.75 2.47
CA ASP A 151 -10.94 22.57 2.07
C ASP A 151 -10.44 21.20 2.55
N VAL A 152 -9.60 20.55 1.76
CA VAL A 152 -9.08 19.21 2.04
C VAL A 152 -8.29 19.12 3.35
N PHE A 153 -7.59 20.19 3.74
CA PHE A 153 -6.84 20.25 4.99
C PHE A 153 -7.70 20.32 6.25
N GLN A 154 -9.02 20.59 6.09
CA GLN A 154 -9.98 20.48 7.19
C GLN A 154 -10.39 19.02 7.46
N GLU A 155 -10.19 18.13 6.50
CA GLU A 155 -10.49 16.70 6.66
C GLU A 155 -9.33 15.96 7.32
N ALA A 156 -8.07 16.22 6.89
CA ALA A 156 -6.89 15.59 7.44
C ALA A 156 -5.59 16.28 6.94
N PHE A 157 -4.44 15.86 7.46
CA PHE A 157 -3.19 16.24 6.83
C PHE A 157 -3.01 15.46 5.51
N VAL A 158 -2.35 16.08 4.54
CA VAL A 158 -2.03 15.45 3.25
C VAL A 158 -0.56 15.09 3.22
N LEU A 159 -0.27 13.80 3.08
CA LEU A 159 1.08 13.26 3.00
C LEU A 159 1.32 12.73 1.58
N PRO A 160 2.20 13.36 0.79
CA PRO A 160 2.63 12.80 -0.49
C PRO A 160 3.49 11.55 -0.27
N PRO A 161 3.77 10.73 -1.30
CA PRO A 161 4.64 9.57 -1.16
C PRO A 161 6.03 9.96 -0.63
N VAL A 162 6.33 9.53 0.60
CA VAL A 162 7.62 9.73 1.28
C VAL A 162 8.15 8.41 1.79
N LYS A 163 9.46 8.28 1.92
CA LYS A 163 10.07 7.05 2.46
C LYS A 163 9.94 7.02 3.98
N LEU A 164 9.06 6.18 4.50
CA LEU A 164 8.96 5.81 5.91
C LEU A 164 10.19 5.03 6.36
N ALA A 165 10.73 4.18 5.48
CA ALA A 165 12.02 3.53 5.68
C ALA A 165 12.88 3.65 4.43
N ARG A 166 14.21 3.76 4.61
CA ARG A 166 15.23 3.76 3.56
C ARG A 166 16.16 2.57 3.78
N ALA A 167 16.22 1.66 2.83
CA ALA A 167 17.06 0.46 2.90
C ALA A 167 16.95 -0.27 4.27
N GLY A 168 15.73 -0.43 4.77
CA GLY A 168 15.44 -1.07 6.06
C GLY A 168 15.63 -0.21 7.31
N VAL A 169 16.08 1.03 7.18
CA VAL A 169 16.23 1.96 8.31
C VAL A 169 15.04 2.90 8.38
N MET A 170 14.32 2.89 9.51
CA MET A 170 13.16 3.76 9.74
C MET A 170 13.55 5.23 9.74
N ASN A 171 12.75 6.05 9.09
CA ASN A 171 12.88 7.50 9.11
C ASN A 171 12.18 8.06 10.36
N THR A 172 12.97 8.34 11.41
CA THR A 172 12.46 8.82 12.69
C THR A 172 11.73 10.16 12.57
N ASP A 173 12.13 11.04 11.65
CA ASP A 173 11.44 12.32 11.41
C ASP A 173 9.98 12.13 10.95
N ILE A 174 9.68 11.03 10.28
CA ILE A 174 8.32 10.68 9.87
C ILE A 174 7.58 9.97 11.01
N VAL A 175 8.24 9.02 11.69
CA VAL A 175 7.65 8.24 12.79
C VAL A 175 7.29 9.15 13.96
N ASP A 176 8.20 10.00 14.42
CA ASP A 176 8.00 10.90 15.56
C ASP A 176 6.85 11.90 15.33
N ARG A 177 6.63 12.31 14.06
CA ARG A 177 5.49 13.15 13.70
C ARG A 177 4.17 12.40 13.71
N SER A 178 4.17 11.11 13.37
CA SER A 178 2.97 10.28 13.38
C SER A 178 2.53 9.90 14.80
N GLU A 179 3.46 9.77 15.76
CA GLU A 179 3.16 9.50 17.18
C GLU A 179 2.45 10.68 17.87
N GLY A 180 2.58 11.89 17.35
CA GLY A 180 1.88 13.07 17.86
C GLY A 180 0.46 13.27 17.29
N VAL A 181 0.02 12.39 16.38
CA VAL A 181 -1.26 12.47 15.66
C VAL A 181 -2.20 11.30 16.05
N VAL A 182 -1.71 10.33 16.86
CA VAL A 182 -2.47 9.15 17.30
C VAL A 182 -2.85 9.28 18.76
#